data_f78ae8eff18acbaeaea260fdd79f701e
#
_entry.id   f78ae8eff18acbaeaea260fdd79f701e
#
_cell.length_a   1.000
_cell.length_b   1.000
_cell.length_c   1.000
_cell.angle_alpha   90.00
_cell.angle_beta   90.00
_cell.angle_gamma   90.00
#
_symmetry.space_group_name_H-M   'P 1'
#
loop_
_entity.id
_entity.type
_entity.pdbx_description
1 polymer ?
#
loop_
_entity_poly.entity_id
_entity_poly.type
_entity_poly.pdbx_seq_one_letter_code
_entity_poly.pdbx_strand_id
1 'polypeptide(L)'
;AGAFGPVLEEAGVAGANAVAIASATFGLVAGCMIGGPLAYRRIHSLNLKSTETATGSDEVTVDKNEVTGAIDSRRFLDSALYLAIAIGAGTIVSLFLNKLMTFPSYIGAMVVAAIIRNIVDATHKDMPMEEISTIGSFSLSLFLGLAMMGLKLWQLAELALPMIVILLVQTVVMFLYANFVVFNVLGKSYDAAVMTSGFCGFGMGATPNAMANMQAITGVYGPAPTA
;
A
#
# COMPACT_ATOMS: atom_id res chain seq x y z
N ALA A 1 -9.84 -5.99 2.87
CA ALA A 1 -11.11 -5.97 2.15
C ALA A 1 -11.20 -7.14 1.18
N GLY A 2 -10.37 -7.20 0.13
CA GLY A 2 -10.45 -8.24 -0.90
C GLY A 2 -10.27 -9.68 -0.43
N ALA A 3 -9.65 -9.90 0.73
CA ALA A 3 -9.41 -11.23 1.27
C ALA A 3 -10.57 -11.75 2.14
N PHE A 4 -10.97 -10.95 3.13
CA PHE A 4 -11.93 -11.39 4.14
C PHE A 4 -13.37 -11.00 3.84
N GLY A 5 -13.61 -10.01 2.97
CA GLY A 5 -14.95 -9.63 2.56
C GLY A 5 -15.76 -10.82 2.02
N PRO A 6 -15.27 -11.51 0.97
CA PRO A 6 -15.92 -12.70 0.44
C PRO A 6 -16.07 -13.83 1.46
N VAL A 7 -15.04 -14.10 2.26
CA VAL A 7 -15.06 -15.16 3.28
C VAL A 7 -16.15 -14.91 4.34
N LEU A 8 -16.34 -13.65 4.74
CA LEU A 8 -17.40 -13.30 5.68
C LEU A 8 -18.80 -13.40 5.06
N GLU A 9 -18.93 -13.10 3.77
CA GLU A 9 -20.22 -13.32 3.05
C GLU A 9 -20.55 -14.80 2.94
N GLU A 10 -19.57 -15.65 2.65
CA GLU A 10 -19.74 -17.11 2.65
C GLU A 10 -20.09 -17.65 4.05
N ALA A 11 -19.57 -17.00 5.11
CA ALA A 11 -19.92 -17.29 6.49
C ALA A 11 -21.32 -16.75 6.92
N GLY A 12 -22.07 -16.14 6.00
CA GLY A 12 -23.44 -15.68 6.23
C GLY A 12 -23.58 -14.21 6.68
N VAL A 13 -22.50 -13.42 6.66
CA VAL A 13 -22.55 -11.98 6.98
C VAL A 13 -22.91 -11.20 5.72
N ALA A 14 -24.20 -10.93 5.52
CA ALA A 14 -24.68 -10.20 4.35
C ALA A 14 -24.04 -8.81 4.22
N GLY A 15 -23.54 -8.46 3.02
CA GLY A 15 -22.94 -7.17 2.74
C GLY A 15 -21.53 -6.96 3.26
N ALA A 16 -20.87 -7.97 3.84
CA ALA A 16 -19.52 -7.87 4.40
C ALA A 16 -18.49 -7.39 3.37
N ASN A 17 -18.60 -7.86 2.13
CA ASN A 17 -17.69 -7.45 1.06
C ASN A 17 -17.87 -5.95 0.70
N ALA A 18 -19.12 -5.50 0.62
CA ALA A 18 -19.44 -4.10 0.36
C ALA A 18 -18.90 -3.16 1.46
N VAL A 19 -19.12 -3.52 2.73
CA VAL A 19 -18.59 -2.80 3.89
C VAL A 19 -17.06 -2.78 3.89
N ALA A 20 -16.42 -3.92 3.60
CA ALA A 20 -14.98 -4.03 3.55
C ALA A 20 -14.35 -3.15 2.46
N ILE A 21 -14.94 -3.09 1.27
CA ILE A 21 -14.47 -2.25 0.15
C ILE A 21 -14.67 -0.77 0.48
N ALA A 22 -15.85 -0.38 0.99
CA ALA A 22 -16.14 1.00 1.37
C ALA A 22 -15.20 1.49 2.47
N SER A 23 -14.96 0.66 3.51
CA SER A 23 -14.03 0.96 4.59
C SER A 23 -12.59 1.11 4.08
N ALA A 24 -12.14 0.23 3.18
CA ALA A 24 -10.82 0.32 2.56
C ALA A 24 -10.66 1.60 1.75
N THR A 25 -11.65 1.96 0.96
CA THR A 25 -11.64 3.20 0.16
C THR A 25 -11.56 4.44 1.06
N PHE A 26 -12.37 4.47 2.13
CA PHE A 26 -12.28 5.54 3.13
C PHE A 26 -10.88 5.61 3.74
N GLY A 27 -10.31 4.46 4.13
CA GLY A 27 -8.98 4.38 4.73
C GLY A 27 -7.88 4.91 3.81
N LEU A 28 -7.93 4.58 2.51
CA LEU A 28 -7.00 5.12 1.51
C LEU A 28 -7.03 6.65 1.48
N VAL A 29 -8.21 7.25 1.43
CA VAL A 29 -8.36 8.71 1.40
C VAL A 29 -7.94 9.34 2.72
N ALA A 30 -8.47 8.84 3.84
CA ALA A 30 -8.19 9.38 5.17
C ALA A 30 -6.69 9.27 5.54
N GLY A 31 -6.04 8.16 5.21
CA GLY A 31 -4.61 7.95 5.45
C GLY A 31 -3.72 8.99 4.74
N CYS A 32 -4.06 9.35 3.51
CA CYS A 32 -3.38 10.43 2.79
C CYS A 32 -3.70 11.81 3.41
N MET A 33 -4.95 12.04 3.78
CA MET A 33 -5.38 13.34 4.32
C MET A 33 -4.74 13.67 5.68
N ILE A 34 -4.49 12.68 6.54
CA ILE A 34 -3.91 12.93 7.88
C ILE A 34 -2.38 12.88 7.89
N GLY A 35 -1.75 12.10 7.01
CA GLY A 35 -0.31 11.89 6.99
C GLY A 35 0.47 13.17 6.68
N GLY A 36 0.12 13.86 5.61
CA GLY A 36 0.75 15.12 5.21
C GLY A 36 0.69 16.21 6.29
N PRO A 37 -0.49 16.61 6.76
CA PRO A 37 -0.64 17.63 7.81
C PRO A 37 0.07 17.28 9.12
N LEU A 38 0.14 15.98 9.49
CA LEU A 38 0.83 15.55 10.68
C LEU A 38 2.34 15.78 10.57
N ALA A 39 2.97 15.35 9.48
CA ALA A 39 4.38 15.58 9.25
C ALA A 39 4.69 17.07 9.14
N TYR A 40 3.90 17.83 8.36
CA TYR A 40 4.02 19.28 8.26
C TYR A 40 4.04 19.95 9.64
N ARG A 41 3.06 19.63 10.49
CA ARG A 41 2.96 20.18 11.85
C ARG A 41 4.19 19.84 12.69
N ARG A 42 4.70 18.60 12.62
CA ARG A 42 5.88 18.18 13.37
C ARG A 42 7.16 18.85 12.88
N ILE A 43 7.35 18.94 11.58
CA ILE A 43 8.50 19.63 10.97
C ILE A 43 8.54 21.10 11.41
N HIS A 44 7.42 21.81 11.30
CA HIS A 44 7.37 23.23 11.65
C HIS A 44 7.44 23.48 13.17
N SER A 45 6.72 22.68 13.99
CA SER A 45 6.68 22.90 15.45
C SER A 45 8.03 22.64 16.13
N LEU A 46 8.82 21.73 15.58
CA LEU A 46 10.13 21.34 16.12
C LEU A 46 11.29 21.87 15.28
N ASN A 47 11.00 22.67 14.24
CA ASN A 47 11.98 23.22 13.29
C ASN A 47 12.96 22.16 12.75
N LEU A 48 12.39 20.99 12.38
CA LEU A 48 13.16 19.86 11.88
C LEU A 48 13.69 20.16 10.48
N LYS A 49 14.92 19.76 10.20
CA LYS A 49 15.57 19.91 8.90
C LYS A 49 16.09 18.57 8.42
N SER A 50 16.08 18.35 7.11
CA SER A 50 16.80 17.24 6.50
C SER A 50 18.27 17.33 6.87
N THR A 51 18.87 16.23 7.27
CA THR A 51 20.29 16.20 7.73
C THR A 51 21.25 16.23 6.55
N GLU A 52 20.77 15.93 5.35
CA GLU A 52 21.55 16.03 4.12
C GLU A 52 21.21 17.33 3.39
N THR A 53 22.17 18.24 3.37
CA THR A 53 22.25 19.27 2.35
C THR A 53 22.34 18.53 1.01
N ALA A 54 21.53 18.92 0.04
CA ALA A 54 21.48 18.34 -1.31
C ALA A 54 22.84 18.42 -2.02
N THR A 55 23.78 17.57 -1.62
CA THR A 55 25.09 17.36 -2.26
C THR A 55 25.14 15.92 -2.70
N GLY A 56 24.55 15.69 -3.80
CA GLY A 56 24.52 14.38 -4.47
C GLY A 56 23.13 14.14 -4.99
N SER A 57 22.96 14.47 -6.22
CA SER A 57 21.86 14.14 -7.09
C SER A 57 21.77 12.62 -7.29
N ASP A 58 21.33 11.90 -6.26
CA ASP A 58 20.51 10.75 -6.47
C ASP A 58 19.07 11.22 -6.21
N GLU A 59 18.62 12.08 -7.12
CA GLU A 59 17.21 12.18 -7.42
C GLU A 59 16.70 10.76 -7.62
N VAL A 60 15.99 10.22 -6.65
CA VAL A 60 14.85 9.40 -6.99
C VAL A 60 13.84 10.40 -7.58
N THR A 61 14.22 10.97 -8.69
CA THR A 61 13.30 11.47 -9.66
C THR A 61 12.41 10.27 -9.95
N VAL A 62 11.19 10.34 -9.50
CA VAL A 62 10.12 9.77 -10.31
C VAL A 62 10.28 10.55 -11.61
N ASP A 63 11.11 10.00 -12.46
CA ASP A 63 11.43 10.58 -13.74
C ASP A 63 10.13 10.57 -14.53
N LYS A 64 9.47 11.73 -14.52
CA LYS A 64 8.30 11.95 -15.37
C LYS A 64 8.67 11.78 -16.86
N ASN A 65 9.94 11.58 -17.14
CA ASN A 65 10.49 11.40 -18.48
C ASN A 65 10.79 9.92 -18.81
N GLU A 66 10.79 9.00 -17.83
CA GLU A 66 10.97 7.57 -18.15
C GLU A 66 9.70 6.86 -18.63
N VAL A 67 8.57 7.56 -18.72
CA VAL A 67 7.38 7.03 -19.41
C VAL A 67 7.58 6.99 -20.94
N THR A 68 8.72 7.42 -21.44
CA THR A 68 9.08 7.39 -22.87
C THR A 68 10.12 6.31 -23.21
N GLY A 69 10.49 5.44 -22.30
CA GLY A 69 11.14 4.18 -22.65
C GLY A 69 10.12 3.32 -23.41
N ALA A 70 10.36 3.03 -24.68
CA ALA A 70 9.56 2.05 -25.43
C ALA A 70 9.47 0.79 -24.56
N ILE A 71 8.25 0.41 -24.16
CA ILE A 71 8.02 -0.82 -23.40
C ILE A 71 8.68 -1.94 -24.16
N ASP A 72 9.75 -2.51 -23.60
CA ASP A 72 10.37 -3.67 -24.22
C ASP A 72 9.36 -4.83 -24.11
N SER A 73 8.76 -5.16 -25.24
CA SER A 73 7.73 -6.20 -25.32
C SER A 73 8.21 -7.53 -24.75
N ARG A 74 9.53 -7.79 -24.81
CA ARG A 74 10.12 -9.01 -24.26
C ARG A 74 10.13 -8.96 -22.74
N ARG A 75 10.61 -7.85 -22.14
CA ARG A 75 10.61 -7.65 -20.67
C ARG A 75 9.19 -7.67 -20.11
N PHE A 76 8.23 -7.09 -20.83
CA PHE A 76 6.82 -7.13 -20.43
C PHE A 76 6.24 -8.56 -20.45
N LEU A 77 6.56 -9.36 -21.47
CA LEU A 77 6.16 -10.77 -21.55
C LEU A 77 6.81 -11.60 -20.45
N ASP A 78 8.09 -11.38 -20.17
CA ASP A 78 8.80 -12.05 -19.07
C ASP A 78 8.16 -11.70 -17.72
N SER A 79 7.79 -10.45 -17.49
CA SER A 79 7.07 -10.00 -16.30
C SER A 79 5.72 -10.69 -16.14
N ALA A 80 4.94 -10.75 -17.22
CA ALA A 80 3.66 -11.44 -17.23
C ALA A 80 3.83 -12.94 -16.96
N LEU A 81 4.88 -13.56 -17.48
CA LEU A 81 5.20 -14.97 -17.25
C LEU A 81 5.57 -15.22 -15.76
N TYR A 82 6.44 -14.38 -15.16
CA TYR A 82 6.76 -14.48 -13.74
C TYR A 82 5.50 -14.36 -12.86
N LEU A 83 4.62 -13.41 -13.16
CA LEU A 83 3.37 -13.25 -12.43
C LEU A 83 2.43 -14.44 -12.63
N ALA A 84 2.30 -14.96 -13.85
CA ALA A 84 1.47 -16.13 -14.13
C ALA A 84 1.97 -17.38 -13.40
N ILE A 85 3.29 -17.61 -13.36
CA ILE A 85 3.91 -18.71 -12.62
C ILE A 85 3.68 -18.52 -11.12
N ALA A 86 3.87 -17.30 -10.59
CA ALA A 86 3.67 -16.99 -9.17
C ALA A 86 2.20 -17.23 -8.76
N ILE A 87 1.24 -16.83 -9.57
CA ILE A 87 -0.19 -17.03 -9.30
C ILE A 87 -0.54 -18.53 -9.41
N GLY A 88 -0.12 -19.19 -10.49
CA GLY A 88 -0.45 -20.60 -10.74
C GLY A 88 0.12 -21.52 -9.65
N ALA A 89 1.43 -21.45 -9.39
CA ALA A 89 2.05 -22.22 -8.33
C ALA A 89 1.56 -21.77 -6.93
N GLY A 90 1.31 -20.48 -6.76
CA GLY A 90 0.77 -19.91 -5.54
C GLY A 90 -0.61 -20.43 -5.17
N THR A 91 -1.44 -20.74 -6.16
CA THR A 91 -2.76 -21.36 -5.92
C THR A 91 -2.61 -22.73 -5.26
N ILE A 92 -1.64 -23.53 -5.70
CA ILE A 92 -1.36 -24.85 -5.11
C ILE A 92 -0.87 -24.68 -3.67
N VAL A 93 0.03 -23.71 -3.41
CA VAL A 93 0.51 -23.38 -2.06
C VAL A 93 -0.62 -22.90 -1.17
N SER A 94 -1.53 -22.04 -1.68
CA SER A 94 -2.71 -21.58 -0.93
C SER A 94 -3.63 -22.75 -0.54
N LEU A 95 -3.86 -23.70 -1.45
CA LEU A 95 -4.68 -24.88 -1.16
C LEU A 95 -4.06 -25.73 -0.03
N PHE A 96 -2.73 -25.82 0.01
CA PHE A 96 -2.04 -26.54 1.07
C PHE A 96 -2.09 -25.77 2.41
N LEU A 97 -1.85 -24.46 2.40
CA LEU A 97 -1.91 -23.60 3.58
C LEU A 97 -3.31 -23.56 4.19
N ASN A 98 -4.35 -23.54 3.36
CA ASN A 98 -5.74 -23.51 3.82
C ASN A 98 -6.21 -24.80 4.51
N LYS A 99 -5.42 -25.90 4.43
CA LYS A 99 -5.66 -27.10 5.24
C LYS A 99 -5.19 -26.92 6.70
N LEU A 100 -4.27 -26.00 6.93
CA LEU A 100 -3.72 -25.73 8.27
C LEU A 100 -4.49 -24.60 8.96
N MET A 101 -4.76 -23.51 8.24
CA MET A 101 -5.49 -22.33 8.72
C MET A 101 -6.14 -21.61 7.53
N THR A 102 -7.20 -20.85 7.78
CA THR A 102 -7.84 -20.02 6.76
C THR A 102 -6.96 -18.84 6.40
N PHE A 103 -6.28 -18.91 5.27
CA PHE A 103 -5.45 -17.83 4.73
C PHE A 103 -6.15 -17.14 3.55
N PRO A 104 -5.92 -15.83 3.36
CA PRO A 104 -6.31 -15.13 2.15
C PRO A 104 -5.69 -15.79 0.90
N SER A 105 -6.44 -15.86 -0.18
CA SER A 105 -6.06 -16.58 -1.42
C SER A 105 -4.75 -16.08 -2.06
N TYR A 106 -4.38 -14.81 -1.83
CA TYR A 106 -3.16 -14.23 -2.41
C TYR A 106 -1.87 -14.60 -1.67
N ILE A 107 -1.95 -15.14 -0.45
CA ILE A 107 -0.73 -15.45 0.35
C ILE A 107 0.14 -16.49 -0.35
N GLY A 108 -0.45 -17.52 -0.95
CA GLY A 108 0.34 -18.51 -1.69
C GLY A 108 1.09 -17.91 -2.87
N ALA A 109 0.43 -17.03 -3.63
CA ALA A 109 1.08 -16.33 -4.73
C ALA A 109 2.23 -15.42 -4.25
N MET A 110 2.03 -14.74 -3.11
CA MET A 110 3.06 -13.90 -2.49
C MET A 110 4.28 -14.70 -2.03
N VAL A 111 4.08 -15.87 -1.43
CA VAL A 111 5.17 -16.77 -1.01
C VAL A 111 5.96 -17.26 -2.23
N VAL A 112 5.26 -17.71 -3.28
CA VAL A 112 5.93 -18.18 -4.51
C VAL A 112 6.67 -17.03 -5.20
N ALA A 113 6.09 -15.83 -5.27
CA ALA A 113 6.74 -14.65 -5.82
C ALA A 113 8.02 -14.31 -5.05
N ALA A 114 8.00 -14.38 -3.72
CA ALA A 114 9.18 -14.17 -2.88
C ALA A 114 10.28 -15.21 -3.15
N ILE A 115 9.91 -16.49 -3.33
CA ILE A 115 10.85 -17.54 -3.69
C ILE A 115 11.46 -17.28 -5.07
N ILE A 116 10.63 -16.96 -6.08
CA ILE A 116 11.11 -16.63 -7.42
C ILE A 116 12.08 -15.45 -7.36
N ARG A 117 11.73 -14.38 -6.62
CA ARG A 117 12.60 -13.21 -6.45
C ARG A 117 13.95 -13.59 -5.88
N ASN A 118 13.98 -14.35 -4.79
CA ASN A 118 15.23 -14.80 -4.16
C ASN A 118 16.08 -15.68 -5.10
N ILE A 119 15.45 -16.55 -5.90
CA ILE A 119 16.16 -17.38 -6.87
C ILE A 119 16.78 -16.52 -7.98
N VAL A 120 16.03 -15.55 -8.50
CA VAL A 120 16.50 -14.65 -9.57
C VAL A 120 17.66 -13.80 -9.05
N ASP A 121 17.56 -13.25 -7.85
CA ASP A 121 18.62 -12.47 -7.22
C ASP A 121 19.89 -13.33 -6.97
N ALA A 122 19.74 -14.58 -6.50
CA ALA A 122 20.85 -15.50 -6.30
C ALA A 122 21.55 -15.92 -7.61
N THR A 123 20.82 -15.88 -8.73
CA THR A 123 21.39 -16.18 -10.05
C THR A 123 21.95 -14.95 -10.78
N HIS A 124 21.96 -13.78 -10.10
CA HIS A 124 22.41 -12.49 -10.66
C HIS A 124 21.72 -12.13 -11.99
N LYS A 125 20.48 -12.56 -12.18
CA LYS A 125 19.68 -12.17 -13.34
C LYS A 125 18.89 -10.90 -13.04
N ASP A 126 18.78 -10.04 -14.02
CA ASP A 126 17.95 -8.83 -13.94
C ASP A 126 16.46 -9.21 -13.99
N MET A 127 15.72 -8.76 -12.98
CA MET A 127 14.27 -8.96 -12.91
C MET A 127 13.56 -7.69 -13.39
N PRO A 128 12.61 -7.77 -14.31
CA PRO A 128 11.93 -6.61 -14.88
C PRO A 128 10.91 -6.02 -13.86
N MET A 129 11.43 -5.37 -12.80
CA MET A 129 10.62 -4.87 -11.68
C MET A 129 9.69 -3.73 -12.06
N GLU A 130 10.09 -2.89 -13.02
CA GLU A 130 9.29 -1.76 -13.50
C GLU A 130 8.04 -2.25 -14.22
N GLU A 131 8.22 -3.23 -15.09
CA GLU A 131 7.13 -3.85 -15.85
C GLU A 131 6.20 -4.62 -14.92
N ILE A 132 6.73 -5.35 -13.94
CA ILE A 132 5.96 -6.03 -12.88
C ILE A 132 5.14 -5.00 -12.08
N SER A 133 5.75 -3.88 -11.69
CA SER A 133 5.07 -2.80 -10.96
C SER A 133 3.95 -2.18 -11.80
N THR A 134 4.20 -1.98 -13.09
CA THR A 134 3.22 -1.43 -14.04
C THR A 134 2.01 -2.36 -14.18
N ILE A 135 2.24 -3.67 -14.39
CA ILE A 135 1.17 -4.66 -14.47
C ILE A 135 0.39 -4.71 -13.13
N GLY A 136 1.11 -4.67 -12.00
CA GLY A 136 0.51 -4.64 -10.67
C GLY A 136 -0.39 -3.43 -10.46
N SER A 137 0.09 -2.24 -10.80
CA SER A 137 -0.67 -0.98 -10.65
C SER A 137 -1.91 -0.96 -11.54
N PHE A 138 -1.77 -1.42 -12.79
CA PHE A 138 -2.91 -1.57 -13.71
C PHE A 138 -3.95 -2.56 -13.16
N SER A 139 -3.50 -3.74 -12.73
CA SER A 139 -4.36 -4.78 -12.17
C SER A 139 -5.08 -4.31 -10.91
N LEU A 140 -4.39 -3.56 -10.04
CA LEU A 140 -4.99 -2.97 -8.83
C LEU A 140 -6.06 -1.94 -9.20
N SER A 141 -5.79 -1.06 -10.16
CA SER A 141 -6.75 -0.06 -10.62
C SER A 141 -8.01 -0.71 -11.23
N LEU A 142 -7.80 -1.76 -12.04
CA LEU A 142 -8.89 -2.54 -12.62
C LEU A 142 -9.70 -3.26 -11.54
N PHE A 143 -9.03 -3.89 -10.59
CA PHE A 143 -9.68 -4.55 -9.45
C PHE A 143 -10.54 -3.56 -8.64
N LEU A 144 -10.00 -2.38 -8.31
CA LEU A 144 -10.74 -1.36 -7.57
C LEU A 144 -11.96 -0.86 -8.37
N GLY A 145 -11.81 -0.65 -9.68
CA GLY A 145 -12.93 -0.26 -10.55
C GLY A 145 -14.04 -1.31 -10.57
N LEU A 146 -13.68 -2.58 -10.78
CA LEU A 146 -14.65 -3.69 -10.78
C LEU A 146 -15.30 -3.87 -9.40
N ALA A 147 -14.52 -3.76 -8.33
CA ALA A 147 -15.04 -3.85 -6.98
C ALA A 147 -16.04 -2.74 -6.67
N MET A 148 -15.77 -1.50 -7.10
CA MET A 148 -16.71 -0.38 -6.96
C MET A 148 -17.99 -0.58 -7.76
N MET A 149 -17.90 -1.12 -8.97
CA MET A 149 -19.09 -1.43 -9.80
C MET A 149 -19.97 -2.52 -9.17
N GLY A 150 -19.36 -3.47 -8.43
CA GLY A 150 -20.06 -4.53 -7.72
C GLY A 150 -20.71 -4.12 -6.39
N LEU A 151 -20.50 -2.87 -5.92
CA LEU A 151 -21.06 -2.39 -4.66
C LEU A 151 -22.58 -2.30 -4.68
N LYS A 152 -23.24 -3.04 -3.79
CA LYS A 152 -24.66 -2.95 -3.53
C LYS A 152 -24.93 -1.84 -2.51
N LEU A 153 -25.04 -0.61 -2.98
CA LEU A 153 -25.15 0.58 -2.14
C LEU A 153 -26.32 0.55 -1.14
N TRP A 154 -27.40 -0.15 -1.46
CA TRP A 154 -28.55 -0.31 -0.54
C TRP A 154 -28.20 -1.16 0.71
N GLN A 155 -27.27 -2.11 0.60
CA GLN A 155 -26.82 -2.89 1.76
C GLN A 155 -25.92 -2.06 2.70
N LEU A 156 -25.25 -1.04 2.14
CA LEU A 156 -24.47 -0.09 2.94
C LEU A 156 -25.34 0.92 3.69
N ALA A 157 -26.54 1.23 3.19
CA ALA A 157 -27.39 2.28 3.79
C ALA A 157 -27.78 1.96 5.23
N GLU A 158 -28.07 0.71 5.56
CA GLU A 158 -28.41 0.27 6.92
C GLU A 158 -27.22 0.30 7.88
N LEU A 159 -26.01 0.08 7.36
CA LEU A 159 -24.76 0.04 8.14
C LEU A 159 -23.96 1.35 8.07
N ALA A 160 -24.46 2.35 7.32
CA ALA A 160 -23.71 3.57 7.04
C ALA A 160 -23.36 4.35 8.30
N LEU A 161 -24.32 4.54 9.21
CA LEU A 161 -24.09 5.34 10.41
C LEU A 161 -23.06 4.72 11.36
N PRO A 162 -23.19 3.44 11.80
CA PRO A 162 -22.17 2.82 12.64
C PRO A 162 -20.82 2.71 11.93
N MET A 163 -20.79 2.46 10.64
CA MET A 163 -19.56 2.38 9.86
C MET A 163 -18.83 3.74 9.84
N ILE A 164 -19.53 4.84 9.57
CA ILE A 164 -18.94 6.18 9.57
C ILE A 164 -18.37 6.52 10.95
N VAL A 165 -19.10 6.24 12.02
CA VAL A 165 -18.63 6.48 13.39
C VAL A 165 -17.34 5.71 13.68
N ILE A 166 -17.30 4.41 13.35
CA ILE A 166 -16.12 3.58 13.54
C ILE A 166 -14.93 4.11 12.74
N LEU A 167 -15.13 4.46 11.48
CA LEU A 167 -14.08 4.96 10.60
C LEU A 167 -13.53 6.31 11.06
N LEU A 168 -14.38 7.22 11.54
CA LEU A 168 -13.95 8.49 12.11
C LEU A 168 -13.17 8.29 13.42
N VAL A 169 -13.67 7.44 14.33
CA VAL A 169 -12.95 7.10 15.56
C VAL A 169 -11.59 6.48 15.23
N GLN A 170 -11.53 5.53 14.30
CA GLN A 170 -10.28 4.93 13.83
C GLN A 170 -9.31 5.97 13.28
N THR A 171 -9.79 6.94 12.50
CA THR A 171 -8.96 8.03 11.96
C THR A 171 -8.36 8.88 13.08
N VAL A 172 -9.17 9.25 14.09
CA VAL A 172 -8.70 10.01 15.25
C VAL A 172 -7.67 9.21 16.05
N VAL A 173 -7.96 7.95 16.34
CA VAL A 173 -7.04 7.05 17.05
C VAL A 173 -5.73 6.90 16.29
N MET A 174 -5.78 6.71 14.98
CA MET A 174 -4.60 6.62 14.13
C MET A 174 -3.76 7.90 14.17
N PHE A 175 -4.40 9.05 14.05
CA PHE A 175 -3.72 10.34 14.14
C PHE A 175 -3.04 10.53 15.50
N LEU A 176 -3.74 10.24 16.59
CA LEU A 176 -3.18 10.35 17.94
C LEU A 176 -2.03 9.36 18.14
N TYR A 177 -2.22 8.11 17.75
CA TYR A 177 -1.18 7.08 17.85
C TYR A 177 0.07 7.44 17.05
N ALA A 178 -0.10 7.83 15.79
CA ALA A 178 1.00 8.26 14.93
C ALA A 178 1.73 9.47 15.54
N ASN A 179 0.98 10.46 16.04
CA ASN A 179 1.53 11.69 16.58
C ASN A 179 2.25 11.51 17.93
N PHE A 180 1.72 10.67 18.84
CA PHE A 180 2.25 10.55 20.19
C PHE A 180 3.12 9.31 20.41
N VAL A 181 2.87 8.24 19.69
CA VAL A 181 3.63 6.98 19.84
C VAL A 181 4.66 6.86 18.74
N VAL A 182 4.23 6.75 17.49
CA VAL A 182 5.12 6.44 16.36
C VAL A 182 6.22 7.49 16.21
N PHE A 183 5.86 8.76 16.17
CA PHE A 183 6.83 9.87 16.05
C PHE A 183 7.87 9.88 17.19
N ASN A 184 7.42 9.60 18.43
CA ASN A 184 8.33 9.59 19.58
C ASN A 184 9.26 8.38 19.60
N VAL A 185 8.76 7.20 19.22
CA VAL A 185 9.54 5.95 19.13
C VAL A 185 10.59 6.03 18.02
N LEU A 186 10.26 6.68 16.90
CA LEU A 186 11.17 6.86 15.76
C LEU A 186 12.24 7.95 15.99
N GLY A 187 12.30 8.57 17.16
CA GLY A 187 13.42 9.45 17.54
C GLY A 187 13.21 10.95 17.30
N LYS A 188 12.00 11.40 16.95
CA LYS A 188 11.60 12.83 16.82
C LYS A 188 12.45 13.65 15.82
N SER A 189 13.07 12.99 14.86
CA SER A 189 13.85 13.59 13.78
C SER A 189 12.99 14.01 12.61
N TYR A 190 13.61 14.61 11.59
CA TYR A 190 12.97 14.86 10.31
C TYR A 190 12.51 13.54 9.65
N ASP A 191 13.39 12.55 9.60
CA ASP A 191 13.10 11.24 9.04
C ASP A 191 11.94 10.56 9.80
N ALA A 192 11.90 10.71 11.14
CA ALA A 192 10.78 10.23 11.94
C ALA A 192 9.44 10.90 11.55
N ALA A 193 9.46 12.18 11.17
CA ALA A 193 8.25 12.85 10.70
C ALA A 193 7.79 12.31 9.34
N VAL A 194 8.73 12.07 8.42
CA VAL A 194 8.47 11.45 7.11
C VAL A 194 7.93 10.03 7.27
N MET A 195 8.59 9.19 8.07
CA MET A 195 8.13 7.82 8.36
C MET A 195 6.74 7.80 9.03
N THR A 196 6.47 8.74 9.93
CA THR A 196 5.15 8.85 10.59
C THR A 196 4.05 9.22 9.60
N SER A 197 4.34 10.05 8.61
CA SER A 197 3.43 10.33 7.49
C SER A 197 3.15 9.07 6.67
N GLY A 198 4.20 8.33 6.32
CA GLY A 198 4.09 7.03 5.67
C GLY A 198 3.28 6.02 6.48
N PHE A 199 3.50 5.97 7.80
CA PHE A 199 2.76 5.11 8.70
C PHE A 199 1.25 5.37 8.68
N CYS A 200 0.81 6.64 8.64
CA CYS A 200 -0.61 6.97 8.46
C CYS A 200 -1.17 6.44 7.14
N GLY A 201 -0.42 6.60 6.05
CA GLY A 201 -0.81 6.08 4.74
C GLY A 201 -0.90 4.56 4.70
N PHE A 202 0.09 3.87 5.29
CA PHE A 202 0.12 2.41 5.34
C PHE A 202 -0.95 1.83 6.27
N GLY A 203 -1.07 2.36 7.48
CA GLY A 203 -1.93 1.80 8.52
C GLY A 203 -3.42 1.98 8.27
N MET A 204 -3.83 3.03 7.57
CA MET A 204 -5.21 3.24 7.15
C MET A 204 -5.48 2.84 5.69
N GLY A 205 -4.45 2.81 4.86
CA GLY A 205 -4.57 2.58 3.44
C GLY A 205 -3.78 1.36 2.97
N ALA A 206 -2.72 1.62 2.22
CA ALA A 206 -1.87 0.61 1.62
C ALA A 206 -0.44 1.15 1.41
N THR A 207 0.50 0.26 1.04
CA THR A 207 1.89 0.65 0.75
C THR A 207 2.01 1.82 -0.24
N PRO A 208 1.26 1.88 -1.36
CA PRO A 208 1.32 3.04 -2.26
C PRO A 208 0.96 4.37 -1.57
N ASN A 209 0.03 4.36 -0.62
CA ASN A 209 -0.33 5.56 0.15
C ASN A 209 0.79 6.00 1.08
N ALA A 210 1.51 5.04 1.70
CA ALA A 210 2.68 5.35 2.50
C ALA A 210 3.74 6.05 1.65
N MET A 211 4.07 5.47 0.50
CA MET A 211 5.04 6.04 -0.43
C MET A 211 4.63 7.43 -0.91
N ALA A 212 3.37 7.62 -1.30
CA ALA A 212 2.84 8.91 -1.73
C ALA A 212 2.96 9.97 -0.63
N ASN A 213 2.61 9.62 0.62
CA ASN A 213 2.73 10.54 1.75
C ASN A 213 4.19 10.92 2.02
N MET A 214 5.12 9.95 2.01
CA MET A 214 6.54 10.19 2.22
C MET A 214 7.13 11.06 1.11
N GLN A 215 6.85 10.74 -0.14
CA GLN A 215 7.29 11.51 -1.30
C GLN A 215 6.76 12.95 -1.31
N ALA A 216 5.51 13.16 -0.89
CA ALA A 216 4.94 14.50 -0.77
C ALA A 216 5.70 15.38 0.23
N ILE A 217 6.21 14.79 1.32
CA ILE A 217 7.00 15.53 2.32
C ILE A 217 8.44 15.72 1.85
N THR A 218 9.09 14.66 1.35
CA THR A 218 10.48 14.74 0.90
C THR A 218 10.66 15.64 -0.32
N GLY A 219 9.66 15.71 -1.20
CA GLY A 219 9.68 16.63 -2.35
C GLY A 219 9.62 18.11 -1.98
N VAL A 220 9.16 18.45 -0.76
CA VAL A 220 9.07 19.85 -0.29
C VAL A 220 10.21 20.20 0.67
N TYR A 221 10.60 19.29 1.56
CA TYR A 221 11.51 19.57 2.68
C TYR A 221 12.89 18.94 2.53
N GLY A 222 13.13 18.18 1.48
CA GLY A 222 14.38 17.50 1.18
C GLY A 222 14.38 16.01 1.52
N PRO A 223 15.47 15.29 1.16
CA PRO A 223 15.56 13.86 1.31
C PRO A 223 15.54 13.40 2.78
N ALA A 224 15.03 12.20 3.00
CA ALA A 224 14.97 11.51 4.28
C ALA A 224 15.67 10.15 4.15
N PRO A 225 16.99 10.07 4.28
CA PRO A 225 17.78 8.90 3.91
C PRO A 225 17.53 7.67 4.79
N THR A 226 16.97 7.85 5.97
CA THR A 226 16.66 6.76 6.89
C THR A 226 15.15 6.43 6.98
N ALA A 227 14.33 7.08 6.16
CA ALA A 227 12.89 6.90 6.13
C ALA A 227 12.42 5.85 5.12
#